data_0b8f9f67f66eeb4eb4111dcfbc55d4ee
#
_entry.id   0b8f9f67f66eeb4eb4111dcfbc55d4ee
#
_cell.length_a   1.000
_cell.length_b   1.000
_cell.length_c   1.000
_cell.angle_alpha   90.00
_cell.angle_beta   90.00
_cell.angle_gamma   90.00
#
_symmetry.space_group_name_H-M   'P 1'
#
loop_
_entity.id
_entity.type
_entity.pdbx_description
1 polymer ?
#
loop_
_entity_poly.entity_id
_entity_poly.type
_entity_poly.pdbx_seq_one_letter_code
_entity_poly.pdbx_strand_id
1 'polypeptide(L)'
;MLSQQEVSDRLEIQDLVFHYADLIDRRELQRLREEVFTEDVYVDYSAMGGSVGSLDETITFLEAALTAELFPNSQHLNANVQVNVDGDRASGRIMCFNAMEMSLPEGGTQTYFLGLWYLDEYRRTSGGWRISRREEVKSWV
;
A
#
# COMPACT_ATOMS: atom_id res chain seq x y z
N MET A 1 -16.25 -8.81 -22.57
CA MET A 1 -17.00 -8.96 -21.30
C MET A 1 -16.13 -9.73 -20.32
N LEU A 2 -16.09 -9.30 -19.08
CA LEU A 2 -15.34 -10.00 -18.05
C LEU A 2 -16.03 -11.32 -17.70
N SER A 3 -15.23 -12.37 -17.46
CA SER A 3 -15.75 -13.61 -16.90
C SER A 3 -16.09 -13.42 -15.41
N GLN A 4 -16.88 -14.33 -14.88
CA GLN A 4 -17.23 -14.33 -13.46
C GLN A 4 -15.98 -14.43 -12.56
N GLN A 5 -14.99 -15.22 -12.98
CA GLN A 5 -13.71 -15.33 -12.28
C GLN A 5 -12.93 -14.01 -12.32
N GLU A 6 -12.86 -13.34 -13.45
CA GLU A 6 -12.19 -12.04 -13.54
C GLU A 6 -12.85 -10.97 -12.68
N VAL A 7 -14.18 -10.98 -12.57
CA VAL A 7 -14.90 -10.07 -11.68
C VAL A 7 -14.52 -10.34 -10.23
N SER A 8 -14.53 -11.61 -9.81
CA SER A 8 -14.13 -12.02 -8.47
C SER A 8 -12.69 -11.61 -8.17
N ASP A 9 -11.77 -11.92 -9.07
CA ASP A 9 -10.34 -11.58 -8.90
C ASP A 9 -10.13 -10.07 -8.76
N ARG A 10 -10.81 -9.26 -9.56
CA ARG A 10 -10.70 -7.80 -9.48
C ARG A 10 -11.21 -7.25 -8.14
N LEU A 11 -12.32 -7.79 -7.64
CA LEU A 11 -12.87 -7.39 -6.34
C LEU A 11 -11.95 -7.81 -5.20
N GLU A 12 -11.39 -9.01 -5.25
CA GLU A 12 -10.44 -9.48 -4.24
C GLU A 12 -9.17 -8.62 -4.20
N ILE A 13 -8.63 -8.24 -5.37
CA ILE A 13 -7.46 -7.37 -5.46
C ILE A 13 -7.80 -5.96 -4.97
N GLN A 14 -8.98 -5.45 -5.30
CA GLN A 14 -9.45 -4.16 -4.79
C GLN A 14 -9.55 -4.18 -3.26
N ASP A 15 -10.14 -5.22 -2.68
CA ASP A 15 -10.22 -5.39 -1.24
C ASP A 15 -8.83 -5.48 -0.60
N LEU A 16 -7.90 -6.18 -1.24
CA LEU A 16 -6.49 -6.26 -0.80
C LEU A 16 -5.83 -4.88 -0.72
N VAL A 17 -6.04 -4.05 -1.74
CA VAL A 17 -5.50 -2.69 -1.81
C VAL A 17 -6.10 -1.81 -0.70
N PHE A 18 -7.39 -1.93 -0.44
CA PHE A 18 -8.05 -1.21 0.64
C PHE A 18 -7.62 -1.71 2.01
N HIS A 19 -7.44 -3.02 2.16
CA HIS A 19 -6.94 -3.63 3.40
C HIS A 19 -5.53 -3.16 3.75
N TYR A 20 -4.64 -3.05 2.76
CA TYR A 20 -3.32 -2.44 2.96
C TYR A 20 -3.44 -1.04 3.58
N ALA A 21 -4.27 -0.17 3.00
CA ALA A 21 -4.46 1.18 3.49
C ALA A 21 -4.99 1.20 4.94
N ASP A 22 -5.94 0.34 5.26
CA ASP A 22 -6.51 0.21 6.60
C ASP A 22 -5.45 -0.23 7.63
N LEU A 23 -4.63 -1.22 7.30
CA LEU A 23 -3.57 -1.69 8.18
C LEU A 23 -2.49 -0.62 8.42
N ILE A 24 -2.12 0.13 7.39
CA ILE A 24 -1.18 1.25 7.52
C ILE A 24 -1.75 2.31 8.47
N ASP A 25 -2.97 2.74 8.26
CA ASP A 25 -3.60 3.79 9.06
C ASP A 25 -3.84 3.36 10.51
N ARG A 26 -4.08 2.08 10.75
CA ARG A 26 -4.20 1.50 12.10
C ARG A 26 -2.86 1.19 12.75
N ARG A 27 -1.76 1.28 12.03
CA ARG A 27 -0.43 0.88 12.51
C ARG A 27 -0.32 -0.61 12.84
N GLU A 28 -1.14 -1.44 12.20
CA GLU A 28 -1.08 -2.90 12.34
C GLU A 28 -0.10 -3.52 11.33
N LEU A 29 1.12 -3.02 11.33
CA LEU A 29 2.11 -3.21 10.25
C LEU A 29 2.61 -4.65 10.12
N GLN A 30 2.67 -5.39 11.22
CA GLN A 30 3.10 -6.80 11.15
C GLN A 30 2.11 -7.69 10.39
N ARG A 31 0.84 -7.31 10.37
CA ARG A 31 -0.19 -8.05 9.61
C ARG A 31 0.01 -7.96 8.09
N LEU A 32 0.77 -6.97 7.61
CA LEU A 32 1.11 -6.88 6.18
C LEU A 32 1.84 -8.14 5.69
N ARG A 33 2.59 -8.82 6.56
CA ARG A 33 3.35 -10.03 6.22
C ARG A 33 2.45 -11.18 5.75
N GLU A 34 1.37 -11.38 6.44
CA GLU A 34 0.51 -12.55 6.20
C GLU A 34 -0.70 -12.20 5.32
N GLU A 35 -1.15 -10.96 5.37
CA GLU A 35 -2.43 -10.57 4.80
C GLU A 35 -2.32 -9.78 3.50
N VAL A 36 -1.18 -9.15 3.23
CA VAL A 36 -1.04 -8.23 2.09
C VAL A 36 0.06 -8.62 1.12
N PHE A 37 1.27 -8.86 1.62
CA PHE A 37 2.44 -9.10 0.80
C PHE A 37 2.77 -10.59 0.65
N THR A 38 3.42 -10.95 -0.46
CA THR A 38 4.10 -12.25 -0.55
C THR A 38 5.41 -12.19 0.27
N GLU A 39 5.91 -13.35 0.68
CA GLU A 39 7.17 -13.42 1.45
C GLU A 39 8.36 -12.82 0.68
N ASP A 40 8.37 -12.99 -0.64
CA ASP A 40 9.40 -12.53 -1.55
C ASP A 40 9.10 -11.18 -2.20
N VAL A 41 8.19 -10.39 -1.65
CA VAL A 41 7.80 -9.11 -2.21
C VAL A 41 9.01 -8.17 -2.36
N TYR A 42 9.01 -7.42 -3.44
CA TYR A 42 9.89 -6.26 -3.61
C TYR A 42 9.05 -4.99 -3.52
N VAL A 43 9.47 -4.07 -2.65
CA VAL A 43 8.77 -2.80 -2.43
C VAL A 43 9.73 -1.65 -2.61
N ASP A 44 9.35 -0.68 -3.43
CA ASP A 44 10.11 0.55 -3.67
C ASP A 44 9.26 1.77 -3.26
N TYR A 45 9.58 2.33 -2.11
CA TYR A 45 8.98 3.55 -1.58
C TYR A 45 9.89 4.78 -1.73
N SER A 46 10.94 4.69 -2.56
CA SER A 46 11.94 5.76 -2.70
C SER A 46 11.39 7.06 -3.26
N ALA A 47 10.32 7.02 -4.04
CA ALA A 47 9.70 8.22 -4.59
C ALA A 47 9.21 9.20 -3.51
N MET A 48 8.86 8.69 -2.33
CA MET A 48 8.44 9.46 -1.17
C MET A 48 9.48 9.43 -0.04
N GLY A 49 10.73 9.08 -0.36
CA GLY A 49 11.82 9.04 0.61
C GLY A 49 11.87 7.78 1.48
N GLY A 50 11.14 6.73 1.09
CA GLY A 50 11.06 5.49 1.85
C GLY A 50 12.10 4.44 1.46
N SER A 51 11.92 3.25 2.02
CA SER A 51 12.81 2.10 1.80
C SER A 51 12.64 1.48 0.42
N VAL A 52 13.67 0.75 0.00
CA VAL A 52 13.66 -0.10 -1.19
C VAL A 52 14.17 -1.48 -0.78
N GLY A 53 13.42 -2.53 -1.11
CA GLY A 53 13.91 -3.89 -0.89
C GLY A 53 12.84 -4.88 -0.44
N SER A 54 13.22 -5.73 0.50
CA SER A 54 12.47 -6.88 0.98
C SER A 54 11.28 -6.51 1.88
N LEU A 55 10.48 -7.51 2.20
CA LEU A 55 9.40 -7.38 3.18
C LEU A 55 9.91 -6.90 4.55
N ASP A 56 11.00 -7.47 5.04
CA ASP A 56 11.58 -7.08 6.33
C ASP A 56 12.06 -5.64 6.32
N GLU A 57 12.75 -5.23 5.27
CA GLU A 57 13.19 -3.83 5.12
C GLU A 57 12.01 -2.87 5.06
N THR A 58 10.95 -3.24 4.36
CA THR A 58 9.72 -2.45 4.25
C THR A 58 9.02 -2.28 5.60
N ILE A 59 8.80 -3.38 6.32
CA ILE A 59 8.13 -3.35 7.63
C ILE A 59 8.96 -2.55 8.64
N THR A 60 10.28 -2.78 8.69
CA THR A 60 11.18 -2.04 9.57
C THR A 60 11.11 -0.53 9.29
N PHE A 61 11.13 -0.15 8.01
CA PHE A 61 10.99 1.26 7.63
C PHE A 61 9.64 1.84 8.07
N LEU A 62 8.54 1.15 7.79
CA LEU A 62 7.20 1.63 8.14
C LEU A 62 7.03 1.79 9.66
N GLU A 63 7.53 0.85 10.45
CA GLU A 63 7.47 0.93 11.91
C GLU A 63 8.26 2.11 12.47
N ALA A 64 9.41 2.42 11.87
CA ALA A 64 10.22 3.55 12.28
C ALA A 64 9.63 4.90 11.83
N ALA A 65 9.04 4.95 10.63
CA ALA A 65 8.54 6.18 10.03
C ALA A 65 7.13 6.56 10.50
N LEU A 66 6.23 5.58 10.63
CA LEU A 66 4.81 5.80 10.89
C LEU A 66 4.45 5.62 12.38
N THR A 67 5.21 6.28 13.26
CA THR A 67 4.87 6.26 14.67
C THR A 67 3.69 7.18 14.98
N ALA A 68 2.87 6.82 15.96
CA ALA A 68 1.77 7.67 16.41
C ALA A 68 2.26 9.00 17.01
N GLU A 69 3.50 9.04 17.48
CA GLU A 69 4.14 10.26 18.00
C GLU A 69 4.43 11.26 16.87
N LEU A 70 5.00 10.78 15.75
CA LEU A 70 5.33 11.64 14.61
C LEU A 70 4.11 11.91 13.74
N PHE A 71 3.29 10.90 13.47
CA PHE A 71 2.08 10.99 12.69
C PHE A 71 0.88 10.49 13.50
N PRO A 72 0.27 11.34 14.35
CA PRO A 72 -0.85 10.93 15.19
C PRO A 72 -2.05 10.43 14.38
N ASN A 73 -2.29 11.00 13.22
CA ASN A 73 -3.35 10.57 12.33
C ASN A 73 -2.89 10.52 10.89
N SER A 74 -3.37 9.52 10.16
CA SER A 74 -3.19 9.42 8.72
C SER A 74 -4.40 8.76 8.07
N GLN A 75 -4.62 9.09 6.82
CA GLN A 75 -5.68 8.48 6.03
C GLN A 75 -5.19 8.26 4.61
N HIS A 76 -5.05 6.99 4.24
CA HIS A 76 -4.72 6.59 2.88
C HIS A 76 -6.01 6.33 2.11
N LEU A 77 -6.31 7.18 1.16
CA LEU A 77 -7.44 6.99 0.25
C LEU A 77 -6.93 6.36 -1.04
N ASN A 78 -7.11 5.06 -1.18
CA ASN A 78 -6.80 4.34 -2.41
C ASN A 78 -8.04 4.33 -3.31
N ALA A 79 -7.89 4.81 -4.54
CA ALA A 79 -8.98 4.95 -5.49
C ALA A 79 -8.51 4.66 -6.91
N ASN A 80 -9.40 4.79 -7.89
CA ASN A 80 -9.07 4.54 -9.30
C ASN A 80 -8.25 3.27 -9.47
N VAL A 81 -8.75 2.19 -8.89
CA VAL A 81 -8.09 0.88 -8.90
C VAL A 81 -8.20 0.29 -10.31
N GLN A 82 -7.09 0.31 -11.04
CA GLN A 82 -7.00 -0.26 -12.38
C GLN A 82 -6.23 -1.55 -12.30
N VAL A 83 -6.88 -2.66 -12.61
CA VAL A 83 -6.30 -4.01 -12.49
C VAL A 83 -6.43 -4.76 -13.80
N ASN A 84 -5.37 -5.42 -14.20
CA ASN A 84 -5.33 -6.34 -15.33
C ASN A 84 -4.97 -7.74 -14.81
N VAL A 85 -5.90 -8.69 -14.95
CA VAL A 85 -5.73 -10.06 -14.45
C VAL A 85 -5.35 -10.98 -15.60
N ASP A 86 -4.34 -11.81 -15.37
CA ASP A 86 -3.88 -12.85 -16.31
C ASP A 86 -3.62 -14.15 -15.52
N GLY A 87 -4.66 -14.97 -15.40
CA GLY A 87 -4.59 -16.24 -14.65
C GLY A 87 -4.29 -16.00 -13.16
N ASP A 88 -3.17 -16.54 -12.70
CA ASP A 88 -2.73 -16.44 -11.30
C ASP A 88 -1.85 -15.22 -11.01
N ARG A 89 -1.72 -14.33 -11.97
CA ARG A 89 -0.97 -13.07 -11.86
C ARG A 89 -1.85 -11.91 -12.27
N ALA A 90 -1.55 -10.75 -11.72
CA ALA A 90 -2.20 -9.51 -12.10
C ALA A 90 -1.23 -8.34 -11.95
N SER A 91 -1.56 -7.24 -12.61
CA SER A 91 -0.89 -5.96 -12.43
C SER A 91 -1.92 -4.89 -12.14
N GLY A 92 -1.52 -3.82 -11.47
CA GLY A 92 -2.43 -2.74 -11.16
C GLY A 92 -1.75 -1.39 -11.07
N ARG A 93 -2.55 -0.37 -11.25
CA ARG A 93 -2.19 1.02 -11.02
C ARG A 93 -3.24 1.63 -10.12
N ILE A 94 -2.82 2.04 -8.93
CA ILE A 94 -3.70 2.46 -7.85
C ILE A 94 -3.39 3.91 -7.51
N MET A 95 -4.40 4.77 -7.56
CA MET A 95 -4.25 6.14 -7.11
C MET A 95 -4.31 6.18 -5.59
N CYS A 96 -3.36 6.87 -4.95
CA CYS A 96 -3.40 7.13 -3.52
C CYS A 96 -3.40 8.63 -3.26
N PHE A 97 -4.42 9.10 -2.58
CA PHE A 97 -4.47 10.42 -1.96
C PHE A 97 -4.31 10.21 -0.45
N ASN A 98 -3.25 10.77 0.10
CA ASN A 98 -2.84 10.49 1.47
C ASN A 98 -2.80 11.78 2.28
N ALA A 99 -3.63 11.85 3.32
CA ALA A 99 -3.61 12.93 4.31
C ALA A 99 -2.82 12.47 5.54
N MET A 100 -1.75 13.19 5.87
CA MET A 100 -0.87 12.90 6.98
C MET A 100 -0.85 14.07 7.95
N GLU A 101 -1.27 13.85 9.19
CA GLU A 101 -1.11 14.82 10.26
C GLU A 101 0.24 14.58 10.95
N MET A 102 1.13 15.56 10.91
CA MET A 102 2.46 15.44 11.49
C MET A 102 2.61 16.32 12.70
N SER A 103 3.18 15.78 13.77
CA SER A 103 3.54 16.53 14.96
C SER A 103 4.70 17.50 14.67
N LEU A 104 4.58 18.73 15.16
CA LEU A 104 5.62 19.74 14.99
C LEU A 104 6.54 19.77 16.21
N PRO A 105 7.85 20.08 16.04
CA PRO A 105 8.80 20.16 17.15
C PRO A 105 8.41 21.17 18.23
N GLU A 106 7.78 22.27 17.84
CA GLU A 106 7.33 23.35 18.71
C GLU A 106 5.97 23.09 19.37
N GLY A 107 5.35 21.96 19.09
CA GLY A 107 4.01 21.60 19.52
C GLY A 107 2.94 21.86 18.45
N GLY A 108 1.80 21.19 18.59
CA GLY A 108 0.74 21.19 17.59
C GLY A 108 1.04 20.27 16.43
N THR A 109 0.19 20.32 15.42
CA THR A 109 0.26 19.47 14.23
C THR A 109 0.10 20.26 12.95
N GLN A 110 0.56 19.69 11.85
CA GLN A 110 0.31 20.20 10.50
C GLN A 110 -0.09 19.03 9.61
N THR A 111 -1.13 19.23 8.80
CA THR A 111 -1.58 18.23 7.85
C THR A 111 -0.92 18.45 6.49
N TYR A 112 -0.36 17.36 5.95
CA TYR A 112 0.20 17.28 4.61
C TYR A 112 -0.67 16.41 3.74
N PHE A 113 -0.77 16.76 2.47
CA PHE A 113 -1.45 15.96 1.47
C PHE A 113 -0.43 15.48 0.44
N LEU A 114 -0.47 14.20 0.13
CA LEU A 114 0.40 13.57 -0.84
C LEU A 114 -0.44 12.90 -1.91
N GLY A 115 -0.05 13.06 -3.17
CA GLY A 115 -0.66 12.35 -4.29
C GLY A 115 0.37 11.44 -4.94
N LEU A 116 0.09 10.16 -4.98
CA LEU A 116 0.98 9.17 -5.56
C LEU A 116 0.19 8.06 -6.27
N TRP A 117 0.92 7.23 -6.97
CA TRP A 117 0.43 6.00 -7.56
C TRP A 117 1.21 4.83 -7.00
N TYR A 118 0.53 3.72 -6.77
CA TYR A 118 1.17 2.43 -6.61
C TYR A 118 1.11 1.70 -7.94
N LEU A 119 2.27 1.26 -8.42
CA LEU A 119 2.38 0.33 -9.52
C LEU A 119 2.62 -1.05 -8.92
N ASP A 120 1.63 -1.93 -9.04
CA ASP A 120 1.61 -3.20 -8.35
C ASP A 120 1.67 -4.39 -9.30
N GLU A 121 2.31 -5.46 -8.85
CA GLU A 121 2.12 -6.81 -9.34
C GLU A 121 1.51 -7.66 -8.23
N TYR A 122 0.59 -8.53 -8.60
CA TYR A 122 -0.12 -9.41 -7.68
C TYR A 122 0.07 -10.86 -8.08
N ARG A 123 0.00 -11.73 -7.10
CA ARG A 123 0.06 -13.18 -7.29
C ARG A 123 -1.03 -13.85 -6.47
N ARG A 124 -1.73 -14.83 -7.08
CA ARG A 124 -2.66 -15.70 -6.38
C ARG A 124 -1.87 -16.68 -5.53
N THR A 125 -2.19 -16.76 -4.26
CA THR A 125 -1.58 -17.70 -3.29
C THR A 125 -2.66 -18.59 -2.68
N SER A 126 -2.26 -19.55 -1.87
CA SER A 126 -3.20 -20.38 -1.11
C SER A 126 -4.06 -19.58 -0.12
N GLY A 127 -3.58 -18.42 0.31
CA GLY A 127 -4.29 -17.50 1.20
C GLY A 127 -5.07 -16.39 0.47
N GLY A 128 -5.13 -16.43 -0.87
CA GLY A 128 -5.74 -15.41 -1.71
C GLY A 128 -4.73 -14.57 -2.49
N TRP A 129 -5.20 -13.51 -3.10
CA TRP A 129 -4.33 -12.59 -3.81
C TRP A 129 -3.42 -11.83 -2.84
N ARG A 130 -2.14 -11.63 -3.26
CA ARG A 130 -1.14 -10.87 -2.50
C ARG A 130 -0.34 -9.98 -3.43
N ILE A 131 0.16 -8.87 -2.90
CA ILE A 131 1.08 -7.99 -3.62
C ILE A 131 2.45 -8.65 -3.64
N SER A 132 2.99 -8.90 -4.84
CA SER A 132 4.32 -9.48 -5.05
C SER A 132 5.38 -8.43 -5.44
N ARG A 133 4.96 -7.27 -5.90
CA ARG A 133 5.81 -6.12 -6.19
C ARG A 133 4.99 -4.85 -6.03
N ARG A 134 5.58 -3.83 -5.41
CA ARG A 134 4.98 -2.50 -5.31
C ARG A 134 6.03 -1.42 -5.53
N GLU A 135 5.72 -0.45 -6.36
CA GLU A 135 6.54 0.74 -6.58
C GLU A 135 5.65 1.98 -6.40
N GLU A 136 6.11 2.93 -5.59
CA GLU A 136 5.48 4.25 -5.54
C GLU A 136 5.95 5.12 -6.68
N VAL A 137 5.02 5.83 -7.29
CA VAL A 137 5.30 6.88 -8.25
C VAL A 137 4.65 8.17 -7.76
N LYS A 138 5.45 9.20 -7.57
CA LYS A 138 4.96 10.48 -7.11
C LYS A 138 4.13 11.17 -8.19
N SER A 139 2.95 11.61 -7.83
CA SER A 139 2.10 12.44 -8.69
C SER A 139 2.33 13.92 -8.38
N TRP A 140 2.21 14.26 -7.11
CA TRP A 140 2.45 15.61 -6.60
C TRP A 140 2.65 15.57 -5.08
N VAL A 141 3.20 16.63 -4.57
CA VAL A 141 3.40 16.85 -3.13
C VAL A 141 2.99 18.27 -2.77
#